data_b4952f1aa28f18b53b14914ce545d441
#
_entry.id   b4952f1aa28f18b53b14914ce545d441
#
_cell.length_a   1.000
_cell.length_b   1.000
_cell.length_c   1.000
_cell.angle_alpha   90.00
_cell.angle_beta   90.00
_cell.angle_gamma   90.00
#
_symmetry.space_group_name_H-M   'P 1'
#
loop_
_entity.id
_entity.type
_entity.pdbx_description
1 polymer ?
#
loop_
_entity_poly.entity_id
_entity_poly.type
_entity_poly.pdbx_seq_one_letter_code
_entity_poly.pdbx_strand_id
1 'polypeptide(L)'
;ALVEKTKEAGVKFGIWIEPEMVNPKSDLFETHPEWAIHYPNRETYYFRNQLVLDLSNPKVQDFVFGVVDKIMTENPDVAFFKWDCNSPITNIYSPYLKDKQGQLYIDHVRGIYNVLKRVKEKYPNVPMMLCSGGGARCDYEALKYFTEFWCSDNTDPVERLFIQWGFSQFFPAKAMCAHVTSWNSRTSVKFRTDVASMCKLGFDIGLKDMKADELTYCQEAVANYKRLKPVILDGDQYRLVSPYDGNHMACLLYTSPSPR
;
A
#
# COMPACT_ATOMS: atom_id res chain seq x y z
N ALA A 1 -12.87 13.53 -16.22
CA ALA A 1 -11.77 14.37 -16.76
C ALA A 1 -10.39 13.73 -16.61
N LEU A 2 -9.88 13.46 -15.38
CA LEU A 2 -8.51 12.89 -15.20
C LEU A 2 -8.43 11.43 -15.67
N VAL A 3 -9.39 10.59 -15.29
CA VAL A 3 -9.49 9.19 -15.70
C VAL A 3 -9.53 9.04 -17.22
N GLU A 4 -10.29 9.89 -17.91
CA GLU A 4 -10.34 9.92 -19.38
C GLU A 4 -9.00 10.30 -20.00
N LYS A 5 -8.35 11.34 -19.49
CA LYS A 5 -7.03 11.75 -20.00
C LYS A 5 -5.97 10.67 -19.85
N THR A 6 -5.98 9.91 -18.75
CA THR A 6 -5.05 8.79 -18.58
C THR A 6 -5.36 7.66 -19.57
N LYS A 7 -6.63 7.39 -19.84
CA LYS A 7 -7.07 6.40 -20.83
C LYS A 7 -6.67 6.81 -22.25
N GLU A 8 -6.84 8.08 -22.63
CA GLU A 8 -6.36 8.64 -23.90
C GLU A 8 -4.85 8.52 -24.04
N ALA A 9 -4.11 8.69 -22.95
CA ALA A 9 -2.66 8.49 -22.91
C ALA A 9 -2.23 7.00 -22.90
N GLY A 10 -3.14 6.05 -22.96
CA GLY A 10 -2.87 4.61 -22.96
C GLY A 10 -2.41 4.04 -21.62
N VAL A 11 -2.65 4.75 -20.51
CA VAL A 11 -2.32 4.31 -19.16
C VAL A 11 -3.58 4.13 -18.30
N LYS A 12 -3.50 3.23 -17.32
CA LYS A 12 -4.58 2.98 -16.37
C LYS A 12 -4.51 3.96 -15.21
N PHE A 13 -5.66 4.44 -14.75
CA PHE A 13 -5.74 5.33 -13.60
C PHE A 13 -5.87 4.55 -12.30
N GLY A 14 -5.04 4.89 -11.31
CA GLY A 14 -5.17 4.43 -9.92
C GLY A 14 -5.36 5.61 -8.97
N ILE A 15 -5.98 5.35 -7.82
CA ILE A 15 -6.22 6.37 -6.80
C ILE A 15 -5.78 5.89 -5.42
N TRP A 16 -5.20 6.80 -4.64
CA TRP A 16 -4.97 6.63 -3.21
C TRP A 16 -6.25 6.97 -2.44
N ILE A 17 -6.61 6.13 -1.48
CA ILE A 17 -7.74 6.33 -0.57
C ILE A 17 -7.33 6.00 0.87
N GLU A 18 -7.95 6.69 1.83
CA GLU A 18 -7.79 6.46 3.27
C GLU A 18 -9.17 6.38 3.93
N PRO A 19 -10.01 5.37 3.56
CA PRO A 19 -11.43 5.37 3.88
C PRO A 19 -11.73 4.96 5.33
N GLU A 20 -10.73 4.53 6.09
CA GLU A 20 -10.84 4.16 7.51
C GLU A 20 -10.59 5.34 8.45
N MET A 21 -10.31 6.53 7.89
CA MET A 21 -9.96 7.71 8.66
C MET A 21 -11.06 8.77 8.58
N VAL A 22 -11.20 9.57 9.64
CA VAL A 22 -12.13 10.70 9.68
C VAL A 22 -11.47 11.94 10.25
N ASN A 23 -11.68 13.09 9.60
CA ASN A 23 -11.25 14.38 10.11
C ASN A 23 -12.32 14.94 11.07
N PRO A 24 -11.95 15.47 12.26
CA PRO A 24 -12.92 15.99 13.23
C PRO A 24 -13.70 17.23 12.74
N LYS A 25 -13.28 17.85 11.65
CA LYS A 25 -13.97 18.97 11.00
C LYS A 25 -14.73 18.59 9.73
N SER A 26 -14.96 17.30 9.52
CA SER A 26 -15.71 16.81 8.37
C SER A 26 -17.20 16.64 8.68
N ASP A 27 -18.03 16.76 7.67
CA ASP A 27 -19.48 16.51 7.75
C ASP A 27 -19.76 15.10 8.32
N LEU A 28 -18.91 14.13 7.99
CA LEU A 28 -19.02 12.78 8.49
C LEU A 28 -18.89 12.74 10.02
N PHE A 29 -17.90 13.40 10.59
CA PHE A 29 -17.70 13.43 12.02
C PHE A 29 -18.75 14.26 12.75
N GLU A 30 -19.18 15.38 12.16
CA GLU A 30 -20.27 16.20 12.70
C GLU A 30 -21.60 15.42 12.78
N THR A 31 -21.87 14.59 11.76
CA THR A 31 -23.11 13.81 11.66
C THR A 31 -23.04 12.52 12.48
N HIS A 32 -21.87 11.87 12.53
CA HIS A 32 -21.65 10.57 13.16
C HIS A 32 -20.40 10.53 14.03
N PRO A 33 -20.30 11.36 15.10
CA PRO A 33 -19.14 11.33 15.99
C PRO A 33 -18.96 9.97 16.67
N GLU A 34 -20.04 9.22 16.89
CA GLU A 34 -20.03 7.88 17.47
C GLU A 34 -19.44 6.79 16.56
N TRP A 35 -19.11 7.12 15.32
CA TRP A 35 -18.44 6.21 14.39
C TRP A 35 -16.92 6.21 14.54
N ALA A 36 -16.37 7.17 15.22
CA ALA A 36 -14.93 7.22 15.49
C ALA A 36 -14.57 6.51 16.80
N ILE A 37 -13.39 5.88 16.80
CA ILE A 37 -12.81 5.27 18.00
C ILE A 37 -12.24 6.41 18.86
N HIS A 38 -12.91 6.73 19.97
CA HIS A 38 -12.47 7.75 20.92
C HIS A 38 -13.20 7.64 22.26
N TYR A 39 -12.56 8.09 23.34
CA TYR A 39 -13.18 8.11 24.66
C TYR A 39 -14.20 9.25 24.79
N PRO A 40 -15.38 9.00 25.36
CA PRO A 40 -16.41 10.03 25.54
C PRO A 40 -16.07 11.09 26.59
N ASN A 41 -15.22 10.74 27.57
CA ASN A 41 -14.95 11.56 28.75
C ASN A 41 -13.45 11.84 28.95
N ARG A 42 -12.67 11.82 27.90
CA ARG A 42 -11.23 12.12 27.92
C ARG A 42 -10.89 13.03 26.78
N GLU A 43 -9.80 13.77 26.93
CA GLU A 43 -9.21 14.51 25.83
C GLU A 43 -8.85 13.52 24.70
N THR A 44 -9.27 13.86 23.49
CA THR A 44 -9.04 13.03 22.31
C THR A 44 -7.67 13.33 21.74
N TYR A 45 -6.86 12.31 21.60
CA TYR A 45 -5.59 12.41 20.89
C TYR A 45 -5.82 12.25 19.38
N TYR A 46 -5.39 13.22 18.61
CA TYR A 46 -5.47 13.22 17.16
C TYR A 46 -4.08 12.92 16.55
N PHE A 47 -3.99 11.90 15.74
CA PHE A 47 -2.82 11.66 14.92
C PHE A 47 -3.06 12.22 13.51
N ARG A 48 -2.19 13.13 13.04
CA ARG A 48 -2.36 13.83 11.75
C ARG A 48 -3.72 14.58 11.62
N ASN A 49 -4.28 15.05 12.73
CA ASN A 49 -5.63 15.64 12.81
C ASN A 49 -6.75 14.71 12.34
N GLN A 50 -6.59 13.41 12.55
CA GLN A 50 -7.55 12.39 12.15
C GLN A 50 -7.85 11.44 13.32
N LEU A 51 -8.99 10.74 13.21
CA LEU A 51 -9.39 9.61 14.03
C LEU A 51 -9.64 8.40 13.17
N VAL A 52 -9.57 7.22 13.77
CA VAL A 52 -9.89 5.95 13.11
C VAL A 52 -11.38 5.68 13.23
N LEU A 53 -12.03 5.33 12.14
CA LEU A 53 -13.41 4.88 12.12
C LEU A 53 -13.55 3.49 12.76
N ASP A 54 -14.60 3.27 13.52
CA ASP A 54 -14.86 2.04 14.27
C ASP A 54 -15.41 0.93 13.38
N LEU A 55 -14.54 0.15 12.76
CA LEU A 55 -14.92 -0.98 11.91
C LEU A 55 -15.50 -2.19 12.67
N SER A 56 -15.54 -2.16 14.01
CA SER A 56 -16.37 -3.12 14.77
C SER A 56 -17.86 -2.89 14.54
N ASN A 57 -18.25 -1.67 14.10
CA ASN A 57 -19.62 -1.29 13.80
C ASN A 57 -19.99 -1.61 12.34
N PRO A 58 -21.00 -2.47 12.09
CA PRO A 58 -21.44 -2.79 10.73
C PRO A 58 -21.87 -1.59 9.88
N LYS A 59 -22.43 -0.53 10.47
CA LYS A 59 -22.80 0.69 9.75
C LYS A 59 -21.56 1.43 9.20
N VAL A 60 -20.47 1.41 9.95
CA VAL A 60 -19.18 1.97 9.52
C VAL A 60 -18.57 1.11 8.42
N GLN A 61 -18.70 -0.22 8.51
CA GLN A 61 -18.28 -1.11 7.42
C GLN A 61 -19.07 -0.82 6.12
N ASP A 62 -20.37 -0.59 6.23
CA ASP A 62 -21.21 -0.22 5.07
C ASP A 62 -20.79 1.12 4.45
N PHE A 63 -20.47 2.10 5.29
CA PHE A 63 -19.96 3.39 4.85
C PHE A 63 -18.63 3.24 4.09
N VAL A 64 -17.65 2.54 4.68
CA VAL A 64 -16.32 2.35 4.07
C VAL A 64 -16.41 1.58 2.75
N PHE A 65 -17.25 0.53 2.70
CA PHE A 65 -17.55 -0.14 1.43
C PHE A 65 -18.17 0.82 0.42
N GLY A 66 -19.14 1.65 0.86
CA GLY A 66 -19.83 2.63 0.03
C GLY A 66 -18.90 3.68 -0.60
N VAL A 67 -17.81 4.06 0.07
CA VAL A 67 -16.77 4.95 -0.49
C VAL A 67 -16.15 4.35 -1.74
N VAL A 68 -15.72 3.10 -1.67
CA VAL A 68 -15.13 2.40 -2.83
C VAL A 68 -16.17 2.17 -3.92
N ASP A 69 -17.37 1.74 -3.52
CA ASP A 69 -18.47 1.46 -4.42
C ASP A 69 -18.89 2.70 -5.24
N LYS A 70 -18.95 3.85 -4.57
CA LYS A 70 -19.24 5.13 -5.23
C LYS A 70 -18.15 5.51 -6.23
N ILE A 71 -16.87 5.42 -5.86
CA ILE A 71 -15.75 5.71 -6.76
C ILE A 71 -15.84 4.85 -8.02
N MET A 72 -16.06 3.55 -7.86
CA MET A 72 -16.12 2.60 -8.97
C MET A 72 -17.36 2.78 -9.83
N THR A 73 -18.50 3.12 -9.23
CA THR A 73 -19.75 3.33 -9.97
C THR A 73 -19.71 4.61 -10.80
N GLU A 74 -19.17 5.70 -10.23
CA GLU A 74 -19.03 6.98 -10.90
C GLU A 74 -17.87 7.00 -11.91
N ASN A 75 -16.84 6.15 -11.70
CA ASN A 75 -15.61 6.09 -12.50
C ASN A 75 -15.20 4.63 -12.78
N PRO A 76 -15.90 3.91 -13.65
CA PRO A 76 -15.66 2.48 -13.89
C PRO A 76 -14.30 2.16 -14.51
N ASP A 77 -13.59 3.15 -15.04
CA ASP A 77 -12.23 3.03 -15.58
C ASP A 77 -11.13 3.17 -14.50
N VAL A 78 -11.48 3.36 -13.23
CA VAL A 78 -10.50 3.25 -12.12
C VAL A 78 -10.01 1.82 -12.04
N ALA A 79 -8.70 1.63 -12.14
CA ALA A 79 -8.08 0.33 -12.32
C ALA A 79 -7.16 -0.10 -11.17
N PHE A 80 -7.02 0.73 -10.12
CA PHE A 80 -6.14 0.45 -8.99
C PHE A 80 -6.48 1.31 -7.78
N PHE A 81 -6.37 0.73 -6.58
CA PHE A 81 -6.42 1.48 -5.32
C PHE A 81 -5.13 1.28 -4.52
N LYS A 82 -4.55 2.39 -4.03
CA LYS A 82 -3.67 2.36 -2.87
C LYS A 82 -4.52 2.65 -1.64
N TRP A 83 -4.74 1.63 -0.83
CA TRP A 83 -5.56 1.67 0.38
C TRP A 83 -4.69 1.92 1.59
N ASP A 84 -4.90 3.03 2.26
CA ASP A 84 -4.09 3.48 3.38
C ASP A 84 -4.90 3.65 4.67
N CYS A 85 -4.19 3.62 5.80
CA CYS A 85 -4.69 4.00 7.12
C CYS A 85 -3.50 4.43 7.98
N ASN A 86 -3.29 5.72 8.09
CA ASN A 86 -2.06 6.30 8.66
C ASN A 86 -2.18 6.68 10.13
N SER A 87 -3.12 6.12 10.87
CA SER A 87 -3.24 6.37 12.30
C SER A 87 -3.33 5.06 13.09
N PRO A 88 -2.51 4.91 14.13
CA PRO A 88 -2.73 3.85 15.10
C PRO A 88 -4.01 4.13 15.91
N ILE A 89 -4.62 3.09 16.45
CA ILE A 89 -5.75 3.21 17.38
C ILE A 89 -5.18 3.57 18.77
N THR A 90 -5.17 4.86 19.08
CA THR A 90 -4.64 5.39 20.35
C THR A 90 -5.72 5.69 21.38
N ASN A 91 -6.93 6.04 20.94
CA ASN A 91 -8.09 6.29 21.79
C ASN A 91 -8.92 5.00 21.91
N ILE A 92 -8.49 4.04 22.71
CA ILE A 92 -8.96 2.63 22.71
C ILE A 92 -10.35 2.51 23.35
N TYR A 93 -11.37 3.05 22.68
CA TYR A 93 -12.77 2.92 23.10
C TYR A 93 -13.70 2.99 21.89
N SER A 94 -14.57 1.98 21.77
CA SER A 94 -15.62 1.90 20.75
C SER A 94 -16.98 2.27 21.38
N PRO A 95 -17.63 3.35 20.93
CA PRO A 95 -19.00 3.64 21.35
C PRO A 95 -19.99 2.52 20.99
N TYR A 96 -19.72 1.78 19.92
CA TYR A 96 -20.55 0.66 19.47
C TYR A 96 -20.46 -0.57 20.39
N LEU A 97 -19.26 -0.93 20.84
CA LEU A 97 -19.02 -2.16 21.62
C LEU A 97 -19.52 -2.10 23.06
N LYS A 98 -19.82 -0.92 23.60
CA LYS A 98 -20.34 -0.70 24.96
C LYS A 98 -19.48 -1.42 26.02
N ASP A 99 -20.01 -2.46 26.65
CA ASP A 99 -19.36 -3.29 27.67
C ASP A 99 -18.32 -4.28 27.11
N LYS A 100 -18.30 -4.51 25.78
CA LYS A 100 -17.39 -5.44 25.11
C LYS A 100 -16.09 -4.81 24.62
N GLN A 101 -15.57 -3.79 25.30
CA GLN A 101 -14.38 -3.05 24.88
C GLN A 101 -13.14 -3.94 24.62
N GLY A 102 -13.00 -5.05 25.34
CA GLY A 102 -11.92 -6.03 25.12
C GLY A 102 -11.91 -6.69 23.74
N GLN A 103 -13.01 -6.57 22.97
CA GLN A 103 -13.11 -7.09 21.61
C GLN A 103 -12.66 -6.09 20.54
N LEU A 104 -12.40 -4.82 20.89
CA LEU A 104 -12.19 -3.75 19.92
C LEU A 104 -11.18 -4.09 18.82
N TYR A 105 -9.98 -4.53 19.20
CA TYR A 105 -8.93 -4.84 18.20
C TYR A 105 -9.30 -6.03 17.32
N ILE A 106 -9.94 -7.05 17.88
CA ILE A 106 -10.34 -8.25 17.16
C ILE A 106 -11.47 -7.93 16.17
N ASP A 107 -12.51 -7.26 16.65
CA ASP A 107 -13.70 -6.99 15.84
C ASP A 107 -13.43 -5.88 14.81
N HIS A 108 -12.52 -4.93 15.10
CA HIS A 108 -12.05 -3.94 14.14
C HIS A 108 -11.33 -4.62 12.96
N VAL A 109 -10.39 -5.54 13.24
CA VAL A 109 -9.67 -6.28 12.19
C VAL A 109 -10.62 -7.17 11.39
N ARG A 110 -11.54 -7.85 12.03
CA ARG A 110 -12.60 -8.62 11.33
C ARG A 110 -13.47 -7.71 10.45
N GLY A 111 -13.76 -6.52 10.94
CA GLY A 111 -14.54 -5.52 10.22
C GLY A 111 -13.87 -5.07 8.93
N ILE A 112 -12.57 -4.74 8.97
CA ILE A 112 -11.86 -4.36 7.73
C ILE A 112 -11.80 -5.53 6.75
N TYR A 113 -11.53 -6.75 7.20
CA TYR A 113 -11.53 -7.90 6.28
C TYR A 113 -12.90 -8.20 5.69
N ASN A 114 -13.99 -7.96 6.43
CA ASN A 114 -15.34 -8.06 5.89
C ASN A 114 -15.59 -7.02 4.78
N VAL A 115 -15.16 -5.77 4.98
CA VAL A 115 -15.23 -4.72 3.94
C VAL A 115 -14.43 -5.12 2.70
N LEU A 116 -13.18 -5.54 2.89
CA LEU A 116 -12.28 -5.92 1.80
C LEU A 116 -12.81 -7.13 1.02
N LYS A 117 -13.39 -8.11 1.71
CA LYS A 117 -14.07 -9.25 1.09
C LYS A 117 -15.19 -8.78 0.16
N ARG A 118 -16.08 -7.91 0.63
CA ARG A 118 -17.18 -7.33 -0.16
C ARG A 118 -16.67 -6.56 -1.38
N VAL A 119 -15.61 -5.76 -1.20
CA VAL A 119 -14.96 -5.05 -2.31
C VAL A 119 -14.42 -6.04 -3.34
N LYS A 120 -13.71 -7.09 -2.89
CA LYS A 120 -13.13 -8.09 -3.79
C LYS A 120 -14.18 -8.92 -4.52
N GLU A 121 -15.30 -9.24 -3.86
CA GLU A 121 -16.43 -9.94 -4.47
C GLU A 121 -17.11 -9.10 -5.57
N LYS A 122 -17.28 -7.80 -5.33
CA LYS A 122 -17.93 -6.90 -6.31
C LYS A 122 -17.00 -6.44 -7.43
N TYR A 123 -15.71 -6.24 -7.11
CA TYR A 123 -14.69 -5.73 -8.03
C TYR A 123 -13.47 -6.66 -8.10
N PRO A 124 -13.63 -7.93 -8.53
CA PRO A 124 -12.59 -8.96 -8.44
C PRO A 124 -11.32 -8.65 -9.24
N ASN A 125 -11.45 -7.85 -10.29
CA ASN A 125 -10.36 -7.53 -11.23
C ASN A 125 -9.61 -6.23 -10.90
N VAL A 126 -9.99 -5.52 -9.84
CA VAL A 126 -9.31 -4.30 -9.42
C VAL A 126 -8.23 -4.64 -8.39
N PRO A 127 -6.95 -4.53 -8.74
CA PRO A 127 -5.86 -4.74 -7.80
C PRO A 127 -5.81 -3.62 -6.76
N MET A 128 -5.39 -3.98 -5.56
CA MET A 128 -5.24 -3.06 -4.44
C MET A 128 -3.86 -3.22 -3.79
N MET A 129 -3.23 -2.09 -3.45
CA MET A 129 -2.03 -2.03 -2.63
C MET A 129 -2.41 -1.68 -1.20
N LEU A 130 -1.92 -2.46 -0.23
CA LEU A 130 -2.07 -2.14 1.18
C LEU A 130 -0.95 -1.21 1.63
N CYS A 131 -1.34 -0.13 2.29
CA CYS A 131 -0.47 0.77 3.02
C CYS A 131 -1.03 1.05 4.42
N SER A 132 -0.16 1.33 5.37
CA SER A 132 -0.51 1.84 6.69
C SER A 132 0.74 2.49 7.29
N GLY A 133 1.08 3.70 6.82
CA GLY A 133 2.37 4.30 7.08
C GLY A 133 3.53 3.39 6.65
N GLY A 134 3.42 2.76 5.50
CA GLY A 134 4.22 1.64 5.04
C GLY A 134 3.57 0.28 5.33
N GLY A 135 4.36 -0.69 5.77
CA GLY A 135 3.98 -2.09 5.91
C GLY A 135 3.39 -2.51 7.26
N ALA A 136 2.86 -1.59 8.07
CA ALA A 136 2.43 -1.89 9.44
C ALA A 136 1.29 -2.92 9.56
N ARG A 137 0.54 -3.17 8.48
CA ARG A 137 -0.55 -4.15 8.43
C ARG A 137 -0.34 -5.27 7.42
N CYS A 138 0.91 -5.52 7.01
CA CYS A 138 1.23 -6.60 6.09
C CYS A 138 1.14 -7.95 6.81
N ASP A 139 0.15 -8.76 6.44
CA ASP A 139 -0.02 -10.12 6.92
C ASP A 139 -0.56 -11.06 5.82
N TYR A 140 -0.60 -12.37 6.08
CA TYR A 140 -1.06 -13.35 5.10
C TYR A 140 -2.57 -13.32 4.85
N GLU A 141 -3.38 -12.86 5.82
CA GLU A 141 -4.82 -12.68 5.59
C GLU A 141 -5.08 -11.54 4.61
N ALA A 142 -4.30 -10.45 4.71
CA ALA A 142 -4.38 -9.32 3.80
C ALA A 142 -4.07 -9.71 2.34
N LEU A 143 -3.21 -10.71 2.09
CA LEU A 143 -2.90 -11.21 0.73
C LEU A 143 -4.10 -11.83 0.01
N LYS A 144 -5.20 -12.14 0.70
CA LYS A 144 -6.44 -12.57 0.05
C LYS A 144 -7.12 -11.44 -0.73
N TYR A 145 -6.88 -10.20 -0.33
CA TYR A 145 -7.56 -9.00 -0.82
C TYR A 145 -6.63 -8.07 -1.59
N PHE A 146 -5.40 -7.92 -1.09
CA PHE A 146 -4.39 -7.05 -1.68
C PHE A 146 -3.44 -7.83 -2.59
N THR A 147 -3.10 -7.22 -3.71
CA THR A 147 -2.14 -7.79 -4.67
C THR A 147 -0.70 -7.45 -4.32
N GLU A 148 -0.52 -6.45 -3.46
CA GLU A 148 0.80 -5.94 -3.08
C GLU A 148 0.75 -5.08 -1.81
N PHE A 149 1.93 -4.93 -1.21
CA PHE A 149 2.19 -4.11 -0.04
C PHE A 149 3.15 -2.97 -0.34
N TRP A 150 2.85 -1.81 0.22
CA TRP A 150 3.82 -0.72 0.34
C TRP A 150 4.68 -0.97 1.58
N CYS A 151 5.88 -1.52 1.40
CA CYS A 151 6.71 -2.02 2.50
C CYS A 151 7.14 -0.93 3.49
N SER A 152 7.41 0.28 3.00
CA SER A 152 7.82 1.42 3.83
C SER A 152 7.69 2.72 3.05
N ASP A 153 7.32 3.80 3.76
CA ASP A 153 7.38 5.16 3.25
C ASP A 153 8.84 5.68 3.09
N ASN A 154 9.80 5.01 3.73
CA ASN A 154 11.20 5.29 3.49
C ASN A 154 11.62 4.69 2.14
N THR A 155 11.85 5.54 1.16
CA THR A 155 12.24 5.18 -0.21
C THR A 155 13.72 5.44 -0.48
N ASP A 156 14.52 5.81 0.54
CA ASP A 156 15.97 5.85 0.40
C ASP A 156 16.49 4.48 -0.06
N PRO A 157 17.19 4.39 -1.19
CA PRO A 157 17.54 3.10 -1.78
C PRO A 157 18.54 2.30 -0.93
N VAL A 158 19.35 2.94 -0.10
CA VAL A 158 20.25 2.23 0.82
C VAL A 158 19.43 1.58 1.94
N GLU A 159 18.50 2.33 2.55
CA GLU A 159 17.57 1.80 3.55
C GLU A 159 16.66 0.71 2.96
N ARG A 160 16.23 0.88 1.71
CA ARG A 160 15.40 -0.10 1.01
C ARG A 160 16.09 -1.45 0.81
N LEU A 161 17.40 -1.52 0.72
CA LEU A 161 18.12 -2.81 0.72
C LEU A 161 17.78 -3.63 1.98
N PHE A 162 17.83 -2.99 3.15
CA PHE A 162 17.52 -3.65 4.43
C PHE A 162 16.01 -3.94 4.56
N ILE A 163 15.16 -3.00 4.21
CA ILE A 163 13.70 -3.13 4.26
C ILE A 163 13.24 -4.29 3.35
N GLN A 164 13.66 -4.29 2.09
CA GLN A 164 13.27 -5.32 1.13
C GLN A 164 13.87 -6.68 1.48
N TRP A 165 15.08 -6.73 2.00
CA TRP A 165 15.68 -7.95 2.53
C TRP A 165 14.85 -8.53 3.68
N GLY A 166 14.47 -7.70 4.65
CA GLY A 166 13.63 -8.11 5.79
C GLY A 166 12.27 -8.62 5.34
N PHE A 167 11.55 -7.86 4.50
CA PHE A 167 10.25 -8.27 3.96
C PHE A 167 10.34 -9.57 3.14
N SER A 168 11.42 -9.78 2.40
CA SER A 168 11.62 -10.98 1.58
C SER A 168 11.74 -12.27 2.40
N GLN A 169 11.93 -12.19 3.73
CA GLN A 169 11.90 -13.36 4.60
C GLN A 169 10.49 -13.94 4.75
N PHE A 170 9.46 -13.11 4.56
CA PHE A 170 8.07 -13.46 4.78
C PHE A 170 7.21 -13.37 3.50
N PHE A 171 7.56 -12.49 2.56
CA PHE A 171 6.73 -12.21 1.40
C PHE A 171 7.53 -12.31 0.09
N PRO A 172 6.95 -12.87 -0.97
CA PRO A 172 7.60 -12.95 -2.28
C PRO A 172 7.70 -11.55 -2.94
N ALA A 173 8.64 -11.38 -3.86
CA ALA A 173 8.86 -10.13 -4.58
C ALA A 173 7.58 -9.55 -5.24
N LYS A 174 6.69 -10.41 -5.72
CA LYS A 174 5.40 -10.00 -6.31
C LYS A 174 4.41 -9.39 -5.34
N ALA A 175 4.60 -9.56 -4.04
CA ALA A 175 3.77 -8.95 -3.01
C ALA A 175 4.37 -7.62 -2.49
N MET A 176 5.55 -7.22 -2.94
CA MET A 176 6.26 -6.04 -2.46
C MET A 176 6.35 -4.97 -3.55
N CYS A 177 6.16 -3.69 -3.16
CA CYS A 177 6.36 -2.55 -4.04
C CYS A 177 7.58 -1.73 -3.63
N ALA A 178 8.32 -1.29 -4.64
CA ALA A 178 9.45 -0.38 -4.48
C ALA A 178 9.43 0.69 -5.56
N HIS A 179 9.62 1.94 -5.16
CA HIS A 179 9.59 3.07 -6.08
C HIS A 179 10.92 3.79 -6.13
N VAL A 180 11.26 4.27 -7.31
CA VAL A 180 12.29 5.30 -7.53
C VAL A 180 11.63 6.65 -7.23
N THR A 181 12.20 7.41 -6.29
CA THR A 181 11.63 8.69 -5.86
C THR A 181 12.58 9.86 -6.08
N SER A 182 12.05 11.07 -6.26
CA SER A 182 12.87 12.28 -6.42
C SER A 182 13.46 12.77 -5.11
N TRP A 183 12.79 12.55 -4.00
CA TRP A 183 13.12 13.14 -2.69
C TRP A 183 14.23 12.43 -1.91
N ASN A 184 14.61 11.22 -2.31
CA ASN A 184 15.76 10.49 -1.76
C ASN A 184 16.81 10.24 -2.85
N SER A 185 17.34 11.32 -3.44
CA SER A 185 18.20 11.28 -4.63
C SER A 185 19.71 11.38 -4.36
N ARG A 186 20.15 11.05 -3.14
CA ARG A 186 21.58 11.05 -2.75
C ARG A 186 22.44 10.02 -3.49
N THR A 187 21.82 9.07 -4.17
CA THR A 187 22.49 8.05 -4.97
C THR A 187 22.16 8.20 -6.45
N SER A 188 22.92 7.53 -7.32
CA SER A 188 22.66 7.55 -8.77
C SER A 188 21.28 6.98 -9.10
N VAL A 189 20.69 7.43 -10.21
CA VAL A 189 19.43 6.88 -10.73
C VAL A 189 19.55 5.40 -11.02
N LYS A 190 20.73 4.93 -11.46
CA LYS A 190 21.01 3.51 -11.65
C LYS A 190 20.82 2.72 -10.36
N PHE A 191 21.44 3.13 -9.27
CA PHE A 191 21.33 2.43 -8.00
C PHE A 191 19.88 2.41 -7.50
N ARG A 192 19.17 3.53 -7.60
CA ARG A 192 17.74 3.62 -7.22
C ARG A 192 16.86 2.67 -8.01
N THR A 193 17.07 2.58 -9.33
CA THR A 193 16.30 1.68 -10.20
C THR A 193 16.66 0.22 -9.97
N ASP A 194 17.93 -0.10 -9.75
CA ASP A 194 18.37 -1.48 -9.45
C ASP A 194 17.71 -2.00 -8.17
N VAL A 195 17.73 -1.20 -7.10
CA VAL A 195 17.09 -1.55 -5.82
C VAL A 195 15.57 -1.69 -5.97
N ALA A 196 14.91 -0.76 -6.65
CA ALA A 196 13.46 -0.83 -6.85
C ALA A 196 13.04 -1.99 -7.75
N SER A 197 13.90 -2.42 -8.67
CA SER A 197 13.64 -3.54 -9.57
C SER A 197 13.66 -4.92 -8.90
N MET A 198 14.09 -5.01 -7.64
CA MET A 198 14.01 -6.27 -6.86
C MET A 198 12.58 -6.68 -6.51
N CYS A 199 11.60 -5.79 -6.70
CA CYS A 199 10.20 -5.96 -6.35
C CYS A 199 9.31 -5.48 -7.51
N LYS A 200 8.03 -5.15 -7.24
CA LYS A 200 7.18 -4.43 -8.21
C LYS A 200 7.71 -3.00 -8.35
N LEU A 201 8.34 -2.72 -9.47
CA LEU A 201 8.93 -1.42 -9.78
C LEU A 201 7.86 -0.36 -10.02
N GLY A 202 8.01 0.78 -9.36
CA GLY A 202 7.25 2.00 -9.63
C GLY A 202 8.16 3.24 -9.64
N PHE A 203 7.60 4.35 -10.09
CA PHE A 203 8.24 5.66 -10.10
C PHE A 203 7.33 6.69 -9.45
N ASP A 204 7.89 7.45 -8.52
CA ASP A 204 7.30 8.60 -7.88
C ASP A 204 8.29 9.76 -7.98
N ILE A 205 8.39 10.30 -9.19
CA ILE A 205 9.40 11.27 -9.60
C ILE A 205 8.79 12.47 -10.32
N GLY A 206 9.36 13.63 -10.09
CA GLY A 206 9.07 14.84 -10.86
C GLY A 206 9.80 14.80 -12.19
N LEU A 207 9.15 14.36 -13.27
CA LEU A 207 9.78 14.24 -14.60
C LEU A 207 10.40 15.54 -15.11
N LYS A 208 9.84 16.70 -14.68
CA LYS A 208 10.34 18.03 -15.05
C LYS A 208 11.71 18.36 -14.45
N ASP A 209 12.04 17.70 -13.34
CA ASP A 209 13.25 17.98 -12.56
C ASP A 209 14.37 16.99 -12.89
N MET A 210 14.11 16.02 -13.75
CA MET A 210 15.10 15.04 -14.19
C MET A 210 15.96 15.57 -15.33
N LYS A 211 17.24 15.19 -15.32
CA LYS A 211 18.13 15.38 -16.47
C LYS A 211 17.74 14.44 -17.61
N ALA A 212 18.04 14.83 -18.84
CA ALA A 212 17.68 14.05 -20.03
C ALA A 212 18.32 12.66 -20.05
N ASP A 213 19.56 12.53 -19.61
CA ASP A 213 20.28 11.25 -19.49
C ASP A 213 19.68 10.35 -18.42
N GLU A 214 19.27 10.90 -17.27
CA GLU A 214 18.58 10.14 -16.22
C GLU A 214 17.21 9.64 -16.70
N LEU A 215 16.47 10.46 -17.44
CA LEU A 215 15.19 10.07 -18.02
C LEU A 215 15.34 8.93 -19.03
N THR A 216 16.34 9.05 -19.91
CA THR A 216 16.69 7.99 -20.88
C THR A 216 17.04 6.70 -20.15
N TYR A 217 17.87 6.77 -19.11
CA TYR A 217 18.21 5.62 -18.27
C TYR A 217 16.97 4.97 -17.63
N CYS A 218 16.04 5.77 -17.10
CA CYS A 218 14.78 5.23 -16.52
C CYS A 218 13.94 4.49 -17.57
N GLN A 219 13.87 4.99 -18.81
CA GLN A 219 13.17 4.31 -19.90
C GLN A 219 13.80 2.95 -20.24
N GLU A 220 15.12 2.89 -20.31
CA GLU A 220 15.87 1.65 -20.53
C GLU A 220 15.68 0.67 -19.34
N ALA A 221 15.73 1.17 -18.10
CA ALA A 221 15.48 0.38 -16.90
C ALA A 221 14.07 -0.22 -16.87
N VAL A 222 13.06 0.53 -17.29
CA VAL A 222 11.66 0.04 -17.43
C VAL A 222 11.59 -1.05 -18.50
N ALA A 223 12.24 -0.86 -19.64
CA ALA A 223 12.26 -1.87 -20.70
C ALA A 223 12.94 -3.17 -20.24
N ASN A 224 14.07 -3.05 -19.54
CA ASN A 224 14.78 -4.19 -18.94
C ASN A 224 13.93 -4.88 -17.85
N TYR A 225 13.29 -4.11 -16.96
CA TYR A 225 12.41 -4.65 -15.95
C TYR A 225 11.25 -5.44 -16.57
N LYS A 226 10.61 -4.92 -17.63
CA LYS A 226 9.53 -5.63 -18.33
C LYS A 226 10.00 -6.99 -18.87
N ARG A 227 11.23 -7.07 -19.38
CA ARG A 227 11.85 -8.32 -19.86
C ARG A 227 12.11 -9.31 -18.71
N LEU A 228 12.57 -8.81 -17.55
CA LEU A 228 12.94 -9.63 -16.41
C LEU A 228 11.77 -9.90 -15.45
N LYS A 229 10.65 -9.20 -15.62
CA LYS A 229 9.48 -9.27 -14.73
C LYS A 229 9.01 -10.69 -14.41
N PRO A 230 8.92 -11.65 -15.34
CA PRO A 230 8.53 -13.02 -15.02
C PRO A 230 9.48 -13.68 -14.01
N VAL A 231 10.80 -13.44 -14.15
CA VAL A 231 11.79 -13.98 -13.21
C VAL A 231 11.71 -13.28 -11.86
N ILE A 232 11.56 -11.95 -11.85
CA ILE A 232 11.51 -11.17 -10.61
C ILE A 232 10.26 -11.52 -9.79
N LEU A 233 9.09 -11.63 -10.43
CA LEU A 233 7.83 -11.78 -9.71
C LEU A 233 7.42 -13.23 -9.46
N ASP A 234 7.82 -14.16 -10.34
CA ASP A 234 7.38 -15.56 -10.30
C ASP A 234 8.54 -16.55 -10.09
N GLY A 235 9.78 -16.06 -10.05
CA GLY A 235 10.96 -16.90 -9.77
C GLY A 235 11.18 -17.16 -8.28
N ASP A 236 11.92 -18.21 -8.00
CA ASP A 236 12.41 -18.50 -6.65
C ASP A 236 13.51 -17.51 -6.28
N GLN A 237 13.47 -16.99 -5.06
CA GLN A 237 14.47 -16.06 -4.54
C GLN A 237 15.44 -16.75 -3.58
N TYR A 238 16.73 -16.65 -3.87
CA TYR A 238 17.82 -17.11 -3.01
C TYR A 238 18.61 -15.91 -2.49
N ARG A 239 18.72 -15.77 -1.18
CA ARG A 239 19.50 -14.74 -0.52
C ARG A 239 20.92 -15.24 -0.36
N LEU A 240 21.89 -14.62 -1.05
CA LEU A 240 23.26 -15.08 -1.12
C LEU A 240 24.20 -14.32 -0.16
N VAL A 241 24.05 -12.99 -0.11
CA VAL A 241 24.84 -12.12 0.76
C VAL A 241 23.93 -11.13 1.46
N SER A 242 23.98 -11.15 2.79
CA SER A 242 23.17 -10.28 3.63
C SER A 242 23.69 -8.84 3.64
N PRO A 243 22.83 -7.81 3.56
CA PRO A 243 23.27 -6.42 3.70
C PRO A 243 23.75 -6.08 5.12
N TYR A 244 23.52 -6.97 6.11
CA TYR A 244 23.98 -6.80 7.48
C TYR A 244 25.42 -7.31 7.68
N ASP A 245 25.96 -8.09 6.75
CA ASP A 245 27.29 -8.71 6.87
C ASP A 245 28.40 -7.86 6.23
N GLY A 246 28.05 -6.67 5.69
CA GLY A 246 29.03 -5.76 5.08
C GLY A 246 28.39 -4.76 4.11
N ASN A 247 29.16 -4.33 3.10
CA ASN A 247 28.74 -3.30 2.15
C ASN A 247 28.17 -3.86 0.84
N HIS A 248 27.85 -5.15 0.80
CA HIS A 248 27.31 -5.81 -0.39
C HIS A 248 26.04 -6.57 -0.04
N MET A 249 25.14 -6.62 -0.98
CA MET A 249 23.96 -7.47 -0.91
C MET A 249 23.84 -8.23 -2.23
N ALA A 250 23.52 -9.52 -2.17
CA ALA A 250 23.27 -10.32 -3.35
C ALA A 250 22.09 -11.26 -3.14
N CYS A 251 21.19 -11.27 -4.13
CA CYS A 251 20.13 -12.26 -4.26
C CYS A 251 20.16 -12.85 -5.67
N LEU A 252 19.83 -14.11 -5.78
CA LEU A 252 19.55 -14.78 -7.06
C LEU A 252 18.05 -14.95 -7.22
N LEU A 253 17.51 -14.54 -8.36
CA LEU A 253 16.15 -14.82 -8.79
C LEU A 253 16.21 -15.78 -9.97
N TYR A 254 15.55 -16.91 -9.87
CA TYR A 254 15.70 -18.00 -10.81
C TYR A 254 14.38 -18.70 -11.10
N THR A 255 14.13 -18.99 -12.38
CA THR A 255 13.04 -19.88 -12.82
C THR A 255 13.66 -21.13 -13.42
N SER A 256 13.33 -22.30 -12.91
CA SER A 256 13.80 -23.57 -13.51
C SER A 256 13.12 -23.78 -14.86
N PRO A 257 13.88 -23.96 -15.95
CA PRO A 257 13.32 -24.34 -17.25
C PRO A 257 12.88 -25.80 -17.31
N SER A 258 13.15 -26.57 -16.27
CA SER A 258 12.85 -28.01 -16.21
C SER A 258 11.79 -28.29 -15.13
N PRO A 259 10.70 -29.01 -15.43
CA PRO A 259 9.80 -29.47 -14.40
C PRO A 259 10.59 -30.40 -13.46
N ARG A 260 10.51 -30.10 -12.16
CA ARG A 260 11.02 -31.00 -11.12
C ARG A 260 10.09 -32.20 -10.95
#